data_6182750b2f53357fe5bd17e729d6c98f
#
_entry.id   6182750b2f53357fe5bd17e729d6c98f
#
_cell.length_a   1.000
_cell.length_b   1.000
_cell.length_c   1.000
_cell.angle_alpha   90.00
_cell.angle_beta   90.00
_cell.angle_gamma   90.00
#
_symmetry.space_group_name_H-M   'P 1'
#
loop_
_entity.id
_entity.type
_entity.pdbx_description
1 polymer ?
#
loop_
_entity_poly.entity_id
_entity_poly.type
_entity_poly.pdbx_seq_one_letter_code
_entity_poly.pdbx_strand_id
1 'polypeptide(L)'
;MSRLGLAVHRFRPDALEVAGRVIAWATSNGYEVVVDESDVASLRSTVVTEGDVGDVDVLVSIGGDGTMLRSVHVLNGRVVPLIGVNLGQLGYLAVVEDDEVIEALDVWHNGKEGTEYHYDDRMLLEVSMWAKGARLTNHLALNEVVIEKSEAGHTVRLAVDIDKASFTTYAADGLILSTPTGSTAYSMSARGPILSPRLRAILMTPVSPHMLFDRSMVLDPQELIRIEVLGHRAVNVATDGELVHTLRPGDIVEVRAAQEVARFVRFKEQRFHQTLKSKFGLSDR
;
A
#
# COMPACT_ATOMS: atom_id res chain seq x y z
N MET A 1 -23.20 17.04 -6.40
CA MET A 1 -23.77 15.74 -6.02
C MET A 1 -22.66 15.00 -5.32
N SER A 2 -22.93 14.41 -4.15
CA SER A 2 -21.90 13.67 -3.43
C SER A 2 -21.57 12.39 -4.19
N ARG A 3 -20.30 11.96 -4.17
CA ARG A 3 -19.80 10.84 -4.94
C ARG A 3 -19.14 9.82 -4.03
N LEU A 4 -19.47 8.55 -4.19
CA LEU A 4 -18.86 7.42 -3.48
C LEU A 4 -18.13 6.54 -4.49
N GLY A 5 -16.83 6.40 -4.30
CA GLY A 5 -16.01 5.45 -5.07
C GLY A 5 -16.18 4.03 -4.55
N LEU A 6 -16.12 3.05 -5.43
CA LEU A 6 -16.21 1.64 -5.06
C LEU A 6 -15.12 0.84 -5.75
N ALA A 7 -14.29 0.15 -4.96
CA ALA A 7 -13.29 -0.80 -5.42
C ALA A 7 -13.63 -2.20 -4.86
N VAL A 8 -13.76 -3.21 -5.72
CA VAL A 8 -14.28 -4.53 -5.34
C VAL A 8 -13.30 -5.64 -5.70
N HIS A 9 -13.20 -6.65 -4.86
CA HIS A 9 -12.44 -7.84 -5.18
C HIS A 9 -13.11 -8.63 -6.32
N ARG A 10 -12.48 -8.69 -7.50
CA ARG A 10 -13.07 -9.10 -8.77
C ARG A 10 -13.52 -10.56 -8.84
N PHE A 11 -12.93 -11.42 -8.04
CA PHE A 11 -13.12 -12.89 -8.14
C PHE A 11 -13.85 -13.49 -6.94
N ARG A 12 -14.44 -12.67 -6.06
CA ARG A 12 -15.17 -13.13 -4.87
C ARG A 12 -16.66 -12.80 -5.00
N PRO A 13 -17.55 -13.82 -5.02
CA PRO A 13 -19.00 -13.59 -5.10
C PRO A 13 -19.56 -12.80 -3.90
N ASP A 14 -19.04 -13.05 -2.69
CA ASP A 14 -19.41 -12.31 -1.47
C ASP A 14 -19.06 -10.82 -1.55
N ALA A 15 -17.98 -10.46 -2.24
CA ALA A 15 -17.64 -9.06 -2.49
C ALA A 15 -18.71 -8.35 -3.32
N LEU A 16 -19.30 -9.04 -4.29
CA LEU A 16 -20.37 -8.47 -5.14
C LEU A 16 -21.68 -8.30 -4.36
N GLU A 17 -21.97 -9.18 -3.42
CA GLU A 17 -23.14 -9.06 -2.55
C GLU A 17 -23.02 -7.83 -1.64
N VAL A 18 -21.86 -7.67 -0.99
CA VAL A 18 -21.54 -6.48 -0.17
C VAL A 18 -21.60 -5.22 -1.00
N ALA A 19 -21.03 -5.23 -2.22
CA ALA A 19 -21.08 -4.10 -3.15
C ALA A 19 -22.52 -3.70 -3.47
N GLY A 20 -23.42 -4.67 -3.68
CA GLY A 20 -24.84 -4.41 -3.88
C GLY A 20 -25.49 -3.67 -2.72
N ARG A 21 -25.15 -4.04 -1.47
CA ARG A 21 -25.65 -3.34 -0.26
C ARG A 21 -25.12 -1.90 -0.18
N VAL A 22 -23.83 -1.70 -0.47
CA VAL A 22 -23.20 -0.37 -0.50
C VAL A 22 -23.82 0.50 -1.57
N ILE A 23 -24.04 0.00 -2.79
CA ILE A 23 -24.69 0.73 -3.89
C ILE A 23 -26.11 1.17 -3.52
N ALA A 24 -26.89 0.25 -2.93
CA ALA A 24 -28.26 0.54 -2.49
C ALA A 24 -28.28 1.65 -1.41
N TRP A 25 -27.38 1.57 -0.43
CA TRP A 25 -27.23 2.58 0.61
C TRP A 25 -26.81 3.94 0.00
N ALA A 26 -25.79 3.96 -0.86
CA ALA A 26 -25.30 5.17 -1.50
C ALA A 26 -26.39 5.89 -2.32
N THR A 27 -27.13 5.13 -3.13
CA THR A 27 -28.26 5.66 -3.93
C THR A 27 -29.34 6.25 -3.04
N SER A 28 -29.71 5.56 -1.94
CA SER A 28 -30.73 6.03 -1.00
C SER A 28 -30.31 7.31 -0.26
N ASN A 29 -29.01 7.54 -0.10
CA ASN A 29 -28.43 8.73 0.54
C ASN A 29 -27.97 9.81 -0.46
N GLY A 30 -28.35 9.69 -1.74
CA GLY A 30 -28.13 10.72 -2.76
C GLY A 30 -26.70 10.78 -3.31
N TYR A 31 -25.92 9.70 -3.16
CA TYR A 31 -24.58 9.57 -3.77
C TYR A 31 -24.66 9.04 -5.19
N GLU A 32 -23.83 9.59 -6.07
CA GLU A 32 -23.43 8.95 -7.32
C GLU A 32 -22.35 7.91 -6.99
N VAL A 33 -22.53 6.66 -7.44
CA VAL A 33 -21.54 5.60 -7.25
C VAL A 33 -20.61 5.56 -8.45
N VAL A 34 -19.31 5.75 -8.20
CA VAL A 34 -18.25 5.79 -9.21
C VAL A 34 -17.35 4.58 -9.06
N VAL A 35 -17.00 3.94 -10.17
CA VAL A 35 -16.10 2.80 -10.22
C VAL A 35 -15.03 3.00 -11.27
N ASP A 36 -13.85 2.48 -11.02
CA ASP A 36 -12.78 2.42 -12.01
C ASP A 36 -13.16 1.49 -13.16
N GLU A 37 -12.70 1.78 -14.39
CA GLU A 37 -12.93 0.99 -15.60
C GLU A 37 -12.74 -0.51 -15.35
N SER A 38 -11.74 -0.85 -14.58
CA SER A 38 -11.37 -2.23 -14.26
C SER A 38 -12.41 -2.98 -13.41
N ASP A 39 -13.29 -2.30 -12.71
CA ASP A 39 -14.32 -2.86 -11.82
C ASP A 39 -15.73 -2.83 -12.42
N VAL A 40 -15.98 -2.02 -13.47
CA VAL A 40 -17.28 -1.89 -14.16
C VAL A 40 -17.83 -3.24 -14.61
N ALA A 41 -16.98 -4.04 -15.28
CA ALA A 41 -17.39 -5.35 -15.81
C ALA A 41 -17.80 -6.34 -14.71
N SER A 42 -17.26 -6.21 -13.50
CA SER A 42 -17.54 -7.10 -12.37
C SER A 42 -18.87 -6.78 -11.71
N LEU A 43 -19.26 -5.50 -11.64
CA LEU A 43 -20.44 -5.07 -10.89
C LEU A 43 -21.76 -5.25 -11.64
N ARG A 44 -21.75 -5.32 -12.98
CA ARG A 44 -22.93 -5.54 -13.85
C ARG A 44 -24.17 -4.72 -13.44
N SER A 45 -23.97 -3.55 -12.86
CA SER A 45 -25.04 -2.67 -12.36
C SER A 45 -25.22 -1.49 -13.29
N THR A 46 -26.47 -1.14 -13.58
CA THR A 46 -26.81 0.06 -14.35
C THR A 46 -26.76 1.35 -13.51
N VAL A 47 -26.50 1.23 -12.21
CA VAL A 47 -26.52 2.36 -11.25
C VAL A 47 -25.12 2.91 -10.98
N VAL A 48 -24.08 2.23 -11.43
CA VAL A 48 -22.69 2.69 -11.27
C VAL A 48 -22.23 3.46 -12.50
N THR A 49 -21.48 4.54 -12.26
CA THR A 49 -20.85 5.36 -13.29
C THR A 49 -19.37 5.00 -13.38
N GLU A 50 -18.89 4.71 -14.59
CA GLU A 50 -17.45 4.62 -14.83
C GLU A 50 -16.83 6.00 -14.69
N GLY A 51 -15.76 6.12 -13.91
CA GLY A 51 -15.13 7.41 -13.70
C GLY A 51 -13.90 7.37 -12.83
N ASP A 52 -13.35 8.53 -12.56
CA ASP A 52 -12.19 8.71 -11.73
C ASP A 52 -12.56 8.57 -10.23
N VAL A 53 -12.19 7.45 -9.63
CA VAL A 53 -12.40 7.19 -8.19
C VAL A 53 -11.54 8.09 -7.28
N GLY A 54 -10.70 8.92 -7.82
CA GLY A 54 -9.98 9.96 -7.07
C GLY A 54 -10.73 11.28 -6.96
N ASP A 55 -11.88 11.42 -7.65
CA ASP A 55 -12.77 12.58 -7.57
C ASP A 55 -14.08 12.19 -6.86
N VAL A 56 -13.95 11.63 -5.66
CA VAL A 56 -15.05 11.16 -4.81
C VAL A 56 -14.86 11.65 -3.37
N ASP A 57 -15.95 11.69 -2.60
CA ASP A 57 -15.92 12.10 -1.19
C ASP A 57 -15.35 10.98 -0.29
N VAL A 58 -15.57 9.73 -0.69
CA VAL A 58 -15.07 8.54 0.01
C VAL A 58 -14.90 7.39 -0.98
N LEU A 59 -13.89 6.56 -0.78
CA LEU A 59 -13.70 5.30 -1.53
C LEU A 59 -13.91 4.11 -0.60
N VAL A 60 -14.86 3.25 -0.93
CA VAL A 60 -15.12 1.99 -0.22
C VAL A 60 -14.42 0.86 -0.94
N SER A 61 -13.51 0.20 -0.24
CA SER A 61 -12.72 -0.92 -0.75
C SER A 61 -13.22 -2.23 -0.15
N ILE A 62 -13.81 -3.11 -0.96
CA ILE A 62 -14.43 -4.36 -0.51
C ILE A 62 -13.55 -5.55 -0.90
N GLY A 63 -12.92 -6.17 0.10
CA GLY A 63 -11.98 -7.28 -0.10
C GLY A 63 -11.06 -7.48 1.08
N GLY A 64 -9.80 -7.76 0.81
CA GLY A 64 -8.72 -7.84 1.81
C GLY A 64 -7.69 -6.74 1.61
N ASP A 65 -6.52 -6.90 2.27
CA ASP A 65 -5.41 -5.93 2.18
C ASP A 65 -4.96 -5.69 0.72
N GLY A 66 -5.00 -6.71 -0.16
CA GLY A 66 -4.67 -6.53 -1.58
C GLY A 66 -5.63 -5.61 -2.34
N THR A 67 -6.94 -5.64 -2.03
CA THR A 67 -7.91 -4.70 -2.61
C THR A 67 -7.66 -3.28 -2.09
N MET A 68 -7.28 -3.15 -0.82
CA MET A 68 -6.88 -1.87 -0.22
C MET A 68 -5.64 -1.28 -0.89
N LEU A 69 -4.60 -2.08 -1.16
CA LEU A 69 -3.40 -1.64 -1.89
C LEU A 69 -3.77 -1.13 -3.28
N ARG A 70 -4.60 -1.88 -4.03
CA ARG A 70 -5.10 -1.44 -5.33
C ARG A 70 -5.88 -0.12 -5.24
N SER A 71 -6.70 0.07 -4.20
CA SER A 71 -7.43 1.31 -3.96
C SER A 71 -6.47 2.50 -3.75
N VAL A 72 -5.41 2.32 -2.98
CA VAL A 72 -4.36 3.35 -2.80
C VAL A 72 -3.64 3.67 -4.11
N HIS A 73 -3.33 2.66 -4.92
CA HIS A 73 -2.67 2.85 -6.23
C HIS A 73 -3.56 3.64 -7.20
N VAL A 74 -4.85 3.33 -7.29
CA VAL A 74 -5.79 4.05 -8.19
C VAL A 74 -5.97 5.50 -7.74
N LEU A 75 -5.95 5.79 -6.43
CA LEU A 75 -5.96 7.16 -5.91
C LEU A 75 -4.72 7.96 -6.30
N ASN A 76 -3.60 7.31 -6.52
CA ASN A 76 -2.34 7.90 -6.99
C ASN A 76 -1.96 9.21 -6.27
N GLY A 77 -1.93 9.16 -4.94
CA GLY A 77 -1.58 10.29 -4.07
C GLY A 77 -2.70 11.27 -3.75
N ARG A 78 -3.88 11.13 -4.34
CA ARG A 78 -5.05 11.92 -3.95
C ARG A 78 -5.55 11.46 -2.57
N VAL A 79 -5.75 12.44 -1.69
CA VAL A 79 -6.12 12.17 -0.30
C VAL A 79 -7.64 12.01 -0.18
N VAL A 80 -8.15 10.86 -0.62
CA VAL A 80 -9.55 10.46 -0.47
C VAL A 80 -9.68 9.53 0.75
N PRO A 81 -10.67 9.75 1.64
CA PRO A 81 -10.93 8.83 2.74
C PRO A 81 -11.26 7.41 2.24
N LEU A 82 -10.57 6.40 2.78
CA LEU A 82 -10.71 4.98 2.42
C LEU A 82 -11.42 4.22 3.55
N ILE A 83 -12.54 3.59 3.24
CA ILE A 83 -13.21 2.63 4.13
C ILE A 83 -12.91 1.23 3.61
N GLY A 84 -12.15 0.45 4.38
CA GLY A 84 -11.78 -0.92 4.02
C GLY A 84 -12.72 -1.94 4.65
N VAL A 85 -13.46 -2.66 3.81
CA VAL A 85 -14.36 -3.75 4.21
C VAL A 85 -13.65 -5.09 4.03
N ASN A 86 -13.52 -5.82 5.12
CA ASN A 86 -12.85 -7.11 5.17
C ASN A 86 -13.83 -8.24 4.84
N LEU A 87 -13.40 -9.15 3.95
CA LEU A 87 -14.16 -10.34 3.58
C LEU A 87 -13.40 -11.59 4.05
N GLY A 88 -13.44 -11.89 5.32
CA GLY A 88 -12.82 -13.09 5.86
C GLY A 88 -11.81 -12.85 6.97
N GLN A 89 -10.53 -13.24 6.81
CA GLN A 89 -9.54 -13.05 7.87
C GLN A 89 -9.16 -11.57 8.01
N LEU A 90 -9.23 -11.05 9.23
CA LEU A 90 -8.87 -9.68 9.58
C LEU A 90 -7.52 -9.27 9.00
N GLY A 91 -7.52 -8.23 8.14
CA GLY A 91 -6.34 -7.62 7.56
C GLY A 91 -5.64 -6.63 8.51
N TYR A 92 -4.55 -6.04 8.04
CA TYR A 92 -3.93 -4.89 8.70
C TYR A 92 -4.54 -3.57 8.24
N LEU A 93 -5.16 -3.56 7.06
CA LEU A 93 -5.69 -2.37 6.39
C LEU A 93 -7.22 -2.33 6.41
N ALA A 94 -7.90 -3.39 5.94
CA ALA A 94 -9.35 -3.52 5.96
C ALA A 94 -9.83 -3.97 7.35
N VAL A 95 -10.71 -3.18 7.97
CA VAL A 95 -11.06 -3.35 9.39
C VAL A 95 -12.57 -3.35 9.67
N VAL A 96 -13.40 -3.00 8.68
CA VAL A 96 -14.86 -3.08 8.80
C VAL A 96 -15.28 -4.48 8.37
N GLU A 97 -16.00 -5.20 9.19
CA GLU A 97 -16.54 -6.50 8.80
C GLU A 97 -17.71 -6.32 7.80
N ASP A 98 -17.94 -7.31 6.98
CA ASP A 98 -18.89 -7.21 5.87
C ASP A 98 -20.35 -6.96 6.33
N ASP A 99 -20.75 -7.46 7.48
CA ASP A 99 -22.06 -7.22 8.10
C ASP A 99 -22.17 -5.82 8.75
N GLU A 100 -21.06 -5.21 9.15
CA GLU A 100 -20.98 -3.87 9.77
C GLU A 100 -20.91 -2.73 8.72
N VAL A 101 -20.79 -3.01 7.42
CA VAL A 101 -20.49 -1.99 6.41
C VAL A 101 -21.52 -0.85 6.32
N ILE A 102 -22.80 -1.17 6.45
CA ILE A 102 -23.88 -0.15 6.37
C ILE A 102 -23.85 0.74 7.60
N GLU A 103 -23.67 0.17 8.81
CA GLU A 103 -23.50 0.95 10.04
C GLU A 103 -22.28 1.87 9.95
N ALA A 104 -21.16 1.36 9.43
CA ALA A 104 -19.94 2.16 9.23
C ALA A 104 -20.17 3.34 8.27
N LEU A 105 -20.91 3.11 7.18
CA LEU A 105 -21.28 4.16 6.23
C LEU A 105 -22.23 5.20 6.85
N ASP A 106 -23.20 4.78 7.65
CA ASP A 106 -24.10 5.67 8.38
C ASP A 106 -23.33 6.54 9.38
N VAL A 107 -22.38 5.94 10.12
CA VAL A 107 -21.49 6.66 11.04
C VAL A 107 -20.61 7.65 10.28
N TRP A 108 -20.04 7.27 9.13
CA TRP A 108 -19.22 8.20 8.34
C TRP A 108 -20.06 9.35 7.76
N HIS A 109 -21.27 9.07 7.26
CA HIS A 109 -22.15 10.04 6.63
C HIS A 109 -22.75 11.05 7.62
N ASN A 110 -23.20 10.60 8.80
CA ASN A 110 -23.95 11.41 9.77
C ASN A 110 -23.12 11.76 11.01
N GLY A 111 -22.04 11.02 11.26
CA GLY A 111 -21.24 11.13 12.46
C GLY A 111 -20.23 12.26 12.42
N LYS A 112 -19.55 12.46 13.54
CA LYS A 112 -18.56 13.51 13.72
C LYS A 112 -17.15 12.95 13.79
N GLU A 113 -16.26 13.46 12.93
CA GLU A 113 -14.82 13.18 12.99
C GLU A 113 -14.25 13.51 14.39
N GLY A 114 -13.36 12.67 14.86
CA GLY A 114 -12.72 12.77 16.17
C GLY A 114 -13.57 12.26 17.34
N THR A 115 -14.83 11.88 17.10
CA THR A 115 -15.74 11.33 18.12
C THR A 115 -16.24 9.93 17.74
N GLU A 116 -16.82 9.78 16.54
CA GLU A 116 -17.44 8.54 16.07
C GLU A 116 -16.57 7.82 15.07
N TYR A 117 -15.73 8.55 14.34
CA TYR A 117 -14.66 8.02 13.51
C TYR A 117 -13.45 8.96 13.54
N HIS A 118 -12.30 8.48 13.09
CA HIS A 118 -11.10 9.30 12.92
C HIS A 118 -10.35 8.88 11.65
N TYR A 119 -9.50 9.78 11.15
CA TYR A 119 -8.59 9.47 10.05
C TYR A 119 -7.26 8.92 10.56
N ASP A 120 -6.79 7.87 9.90
CA ASP A 120 -5.51 7.22 10.11
C ASP A 120 -4.67 7.42 8.83
N ASP A 121 -3.86 8.49 8.84
CA ASP A 121 -3.02 8.85 7.69
C ASP A 121 -1.74 8.00 7.69
N ARG A 122 -1.54 7.20 6.65
CA ARG A 122 -0.39 6.34 6.47
C ARG A 122 0.60 6.95 5.50
N MET A 123 1.88 6.91 5.89
CA MET A 123 2.99 7.33 5.06
C MET A 123 3.05 6.49 3.79
N LEU A 124 3.33 7.15 2.67
CA LEU A 124 3.68 6.52 1.40
C LEU A 124 5.18 6.70 1.11
N LEU A 125 5.74 5.82 0.31
CA LEU A 125 7.03 6.05 -0.35
C LEU A 125 6.80 6.64 -1.73
N GLU A 126 7.58 7.64 -2.09
CA GLU A 126 7.75 8.11 -3.46
C GLU A 126 8.96 7.38 -4.07
N VAL A 127 8.72 6.71 -5.19
CA VAL A 127 9.71 5.91 -5.92
C VAL A 127 9.91 6.51 -7.30
N SER A 128 11.08 7.08 -7.54
CA SER A 128 11.47 7.62 -8.84
C SER A 128 12.52 6.74 -9.49
N MET A 129 12.44 6.57 -10.82
CA MET A 129 13.38 5.74 -11.57
C MET A 129 13.98 6.51 -12.72
N TRP A 130 15.27 6.29 -12.97
CA TRP A 130 15.99 6.85 -14.10
C TRP A 130 16.69 5.76 -14.88
N ALA A 131 16.56 5.79 -16.21
CA ALA A 131 17.34 4.95 -17.11
C ALA A 131 18.02 5.84 -18.16
N LYS A 132 19.32 5.59 -18.39
CA LYS A 132 20.15 6.34 -19.34
C LYS A 132 20.10 7.87 -19.10
N GLY A 133 19.98 8.30 -17.86
CA GLY A 133 19.91 9.71 -17.46
C GLY A 133 18.55 10.38 -17.67
N ALA A 134 17.54 9.67 -18.17
CA ALA A 134 16.17 10.17 -18.29
C ALA A 134 15.29 9.63 -17.16
N ARG A 135 14.42 10.47 -16.58
CA ARG A 135 13.41 10.04 -15.63
C ARG A 135 12.36 9.20 -16.37
N LEU A 136 12.07 8.02 -15.86
CA LEU A 136 11.07 7.11 -16.45
C LEU A 136 9.68 7.43 -15.91
N THR A 137 9.46 7.11 -14.64
CA THR A 137 8.16 7.20 -13.98
C THR A 137 8.34 7.55 -12.51
N ASN A 138 7.25 7.93 -11.87
CA ASN A 138 7.13 8.11 -10.44
C ASN A 138 6.00 7.22 -9.93
N HIS A 139 6.24 6.47 -8.86
CA HIS A 139 5.26 5.59 -8.24
C HIS A 139 5.13 5.93 -6.76
N LEU A 140 3.97 5.61 -6.19
CA LEU A 140 3.73 5.63 -4.76
C LEU A 140 3.57 4.20 -4.27
N ALA A 141 4.10 3.91 -3.07
CA ALA A 141 3.94 2.62 -2.43
C ALA A 141 3.46 2.80 -0.98
N LEU A 142 2.43 2.05 -0.59
CA LEU A 142 1.93 2.01 0.77
C LEU A 142 2.75 1.05 1.64
N ASN A 143 3.10 -0.12 1.11
CA ASN A 143 3.92 -1.09 1.82
C ASN A 143 5.40 -0.90 1.50
N GLU A 144 5.81 -1.23 0.29
CA GLU A 144 7.23 -1.25 -0.05
C GLU A 144 7.51 -1.10 -1.56
N VAL A 145 8.74 -0.70 -1.86
CA VAL A 145 9.39 -0.94 -3.13
C VAL A 145 10.45 -2.03 -2.97
N VAL A 146 10.46 -2.96 -3.90
CA VAL A 146 11.42 -4.07 -3.95
C VAL A 146 12.27 -3.92 -5.20
N ILE A 147 13.60 -3.94 -5.03
CA ILE A 147 14.57 -4.03 -6.10
C ILE A 147 15.20 -5.41 -6.01
N GLU A 148 14.88 -6.31 -6.92
CA GLU A 148 15.32 -7.69 -6.83
C GLU A 148 15.88 -8.23 -8.15
N LYS A 149 16.63 -9.32 -8.06
CA LYS A 149 17.16 -10.02 -9.23
C LYS A 149 16.05 -10.43 -10.20
N SER A 150 16.25 -10.17 -11.50
CA SER A 150 15.33 -10.61 -12.54
C SER A 150 15.50 -12.09 -12.92
N GLU A 151 16.66 -12.69 -12.59
CA GLU A 151 17.01 -14.07 -12.94
C GLU A 151 17.34 -14.89 -11.69
N ALA A 152 16.89 -16.13 -11.65
CA ALA A 152 17.19 -17.06 -10.57
C ALA A 152 18.68 -17.45 -10.53
N GLY A 153 19.17 -17.85 -9.35
CA GLY A 153 20.49 -18.46 -9.16
C GLY A 153 21.66 -17.49 -9.05
N HIS A 154 21.45 -16.18 -9.14
CA HIS A 154 22.51 -15.17 -9.05
C HIS A 154 22.13 -14.02 -8.14
N THR A 155 23.10 -13.34 -7.54
CA THR A 155 22.92 -12.10 -6.80
C THR A 155 23.03 -10.89 -7.73
N VAL A 156 22.45 -9.79 -7.32
CA VAL A 156 22.63 -8.47 -7.92
C VAL A 156 23.54 -7.60 -7.06
N ARG A 157 24.04 -6.52 -7.64
CA ARG A 157 24.87 -5.53 -6.93
C ARG A 157 24.17 -4.20 -6.98
N LEU A 158 23.84 -3.68 -5.80
CA LEU A 158 23.09 -2.45 -5.60
C LEU A 158 23.94 -1.48 -4.79
N ALA A 159 24.46 -0.45 -5.41
CA ALA A 159 25.15 0.64 -4.70
C ALA A 159 24.10 1.55 -4.06
N VAL A 160 24.24 1.78 -2.77
CA VAL A 160 23.32 2.61 -1.99
C VAL A 160 24.03 3.86 -1.51
N ASP A 161 23.47 5.02 -1.84
CA ASP A 161 23.79 6.30 -1.26
C ASP A 161 22.61 6.77 -0.38
N ILE A 162 22.90 7.39 0.75
CA ILE A 162 21.92 8.02 1.64
C ILE A 162 22.30 9.51 1.75
N ASP A 163 21.38 10.41 1.41
CA ASP A 163 21.62 11.86 1.37
C ASP A 163 22.91 12.26 0.62
N LYS A 164 23.13 11.63 -0.54
CA LYS A 164 24.30 11.84 -1.42
C LYS A 164 25.63 11.33 -0.82
N ALA A 165 25.62 10.73 0.36
CA ALA A 165 26.78 10.05 0.92
C ALA A 165 26.75 8.57 0.56
N SER A 166 27.85 8.05 0.01
CA SER A 166 27.96 6.63 -0.29
C SER A 166 27.92 5.81 1.01
N PHE A 167 26.98 4.88 1.07
CA PHE A 167 26.81 4.00 2.23
C PHE A 167 27.51 2.65 2.00
N THR A 168 27.02 1.85 1.04
CA THR A 168 27.61 0.54 0.72
C THR A 168 27.12 0.00 -0.63
N THR A 169 27.73 -1.10 -1.07
CA THR A 169 27.19 -1.88 -2.20
C THR A 169 26.70 -3.23 -1.69
N TYR A 170 25.40 -3.47 -1.75
CA TYR A 170 24.83 -4.76 -1.44
C TYR A 170 25.07 -5.76 -2.56
N ALA A 171 25.60 -6.95 -2.19
CA ALA A 171 25.55 -8.14 -3.01
C ALA A 171 24.45 -9.03 -2.41
N ALA A 172 23.27 -9.08 -3.03
CA ALA A 172 22.08 -9.69 -2.44
C ALA A 172 21.13 -10.24 -3.51
N ASP A 173 20.07 -10.92 -3.09
CA ASP A 173 18.96 -11.25 -3.96
C ASP A 173 18.12 -10.02 -4.28
N GLY A 174 18.08 -9.06 -3.37
CA GLY A 174 17.38 -7.80 -3.53
C GLY A 174 17.52 -6.87 -2.33
N LEU A 175 16.85 -5.73 -2.42
CA LEU A 175 16.74 -4.72 -1.37
C LEU A 175 15.28 -4.26 -1.31
N ILE A 176 14.72 -4.22 -0.10
CA ILE A 176 13.37 -3.75 0.19
C ILE A 176 13.48 -2.41 0.90
N LEU A 177 12.76 -1.40 0.41
CA LEU A 177 12.50 -0.19 1.17
C LEU A 177 11.01 -0.15 1.48
N SER A 178 10.66 -0.14 2.77
CA SER A 178 9.27 -0.18 3.19
C SER A 178 8.89 0.96 4.12
N THR A 179 7.60 1.28 4.13
CA THR A 179 6.98 2.11 5.14
C THR A 179 6.83 1.33 6.45
N PRO A 180 6.48 1.98 7.56
CA PRO A 180 6.06 1.26 8.77
C PRO A 180 4.83 0.36 8.55
N THR A 181 3.90 0.73 7.66
CA THR A 181 2.77 -0.12 7.26
C THR A 181 3.27 -1.39 6.58
N GLY A 182 4.21 -1.29 5.64
CA GLY A 182 4.81 -2.42 4.94
C GLY A 182 5.78 -3.26 5.79
N SER A 183 6.12 -2.81 7.01
CA SER A 183 6.99 -3.60 7.90
C SER A 183 6.40 -4.98 8.27
N THR A 184 5.09 -5.17 8.08
CA THR A 184 4.39 -6.45 8.27
C THR A 184 4.13 -7.22 6.97
N ALA A 185 4.62 -6.71 5.84
CA ALA A 185 4.53 -7.33 4.52
C ALA A 185 5.84 -8.07 4.15
N TYR A 186 6.41 -7.81 2.98
CA TYR A 186 7.59 -8.55 2.51
C TYR A 186 8.84 -8.28 3.37
N SER A 187 9.00 -7.07 3.92
CA SER A 187 10.09 -6.77 4.84
C SER A 187 10.13 -7.72 6.04
N MET A 188 8.96 -8.08 6.60
CA MET A 188 8.88 -9.05 7.71
C MET A 188 9.37 -10.44 7.28
N SER A 189 8.99 -10.90 6.09
CA SER A 189 9.45 -12.19 5.53
C SER A 189 10.96 -12.19 5.32
N ALA A 190 11.56 -11.03 4.99
CA ALA A 190 12.99 -10.82 4.89
C ALA A 190 13.67 -10.52 6.25
N ARG A 191 13.01 -10.79 7.38
CA ARG A 191 13.50 -10.60 8.75
C ARG A 191 13.70 -9.14 9.16
N GLY A 192 13.03 -8.20 8.51
CA GLY A 192 12.93 -6.81 8.95
C GLY A 192 12.17 -6.69 10.27
N PRO A 193 12.42 -5.66 11.08
CA PRO A 193 11.69 -5.40 12.31
C PRO A 193 10.25 -4.98 12.00
N ILE A 194 9.33 -5.32 12.90
CA ILE A 194 7.95 -4.82 12.86
C ILE A 194 7.95 -3.40 13.44
N LEU A 195 7.44 -2.46 12.69
CA LEU A 195 7.27 -1.06 13.09
C LEU A 195 5.79 -0.75 13.34
N SER A 196 5.51 0.08 14.34
CA SER A 196 4.16 0.64 14.49
C SER A 196 3.81 1.46 13.25
N PRO A 197 2.64 1.26 12.63
CA PRO A 197 2.25 2.01 11.44
C PRO A 197 2.04 3.52 11.68
N ARG A 198 2.02 3.95 12.96
CA ARG A 198 1.98 5.37 13.36
C ARG A 198 3.35 6.06 13.31
N LEU A 199 4.43 5.30 13.19
CA LEU A 199 5.77 5.86 13.01
C LEU A 199 5.91 6.47 11.62
N ARG A 200 6.83 7.39 11.49
CA ARG A 200 7.31 7.89 10.19
C ARG A 200 8.77 7.53 10.06
N ALA A 201 9.08 6.57 9.24
CA ALA A 201 10.43 6.07 9.00
C ALA A 201 10.47 5.31 7.68
N ILE A 202 11.65 5.17 7.09
CA ILE A 202 11.89 4.26 5.96
C ILE A 202 12.67 3.08 6.49
N LEU A 203 12.17 1.87 6.25
CA LEU A 203 12.83 0.63 6.63
C LEU A 203 13.53 0.05 5.41
N MET A 204 14.86 -0.06 5.46
CA MET A 204 15.67 -0.68 4.42
C MET A 204 16.09 -2.08 4.86
N THR A 205 15.66 -3.11 4.15
CA THR A 205 15.89 -4.53 4.49
C THR A 205 16.52 -5.27 3.32
N PRO A 206 17.75 -5.78 3.44
CA PRO A 206 18.35 -6.60 2.39
C PRO A 206 17.73 -8.00 2.33
N VAL A 207 17.58 -8.53 1.12
CA VAL A 207 17.07 -9.89 0.87
C VAL A 207 18.25 -10.82 0.59
N SER A 208 18.47 -11.81 1.46
CA SER A 208 19.56 -12.79 1.33
C SER A 208 20.93 -12.16 1.01
N PRO A 209 21.42 -11.19 1.79
CA PRO A 209 22.68 -10.52 1.49
C PRO A 209 23.87 -11.48 1.63
N HIS A 210 24.80 -11.37 0.67
CA HIS A 210 26.07 -12.11 0.68
C HIS A 210 27.22 -11.20 1.16
N MET A 211 27.06 -10.60 2.34
CA MET A 211 28.03 -9.71 2.96
C MET A 211 27.88 -9.74 4.50
N LEU A 212 28.87 -9.19 5.20
CA LEU A 212 28.87 -9.18 6.68
C LEU A 212 27.78 -8.24 7.26
N PHE A 213 27.42 -7.19 6.53
CA PHE A 213 26.36 -6.28 6.95
C PHE A 213 25.02 -6.76 6.39
N ASP A 214 24.27 -7.49 7.20
CA ASP A 214 22.99 -8.12 6.86
C ASP A 214 21.78 -7.54 7.62
N ARG A 215 21.99 -6.42 8.33
CA ARG A 215 20.97 -5.83 9.18
C ARG A 215 20.03 -4.91 8.41
N SER A 216 18.75 -4.95 8.79
CA SER A 216 17.80 -3.92 8.40
C SER A 216 18.13 -2.60 9.10
N MET A 217 17.93 -1.50 8.40
CA MET A 217 18.11 -0.14 8.92
C MET A 217 16.78 0.59 8.96
N VAL A 218 16.56 1.33 10.04
CA VAL A 218 15.45 2.28 10.15
C VAL A 218 16.03 3.66 9.92
N LEU A 219 15.57 4.32 8.87
CA LEU A 219 16.07 5.58 8.34
C LEU A 219 15.09 6.72 8.61
N ASP A 220 15.58 7.94 8.68
CA ASP A 220 14.74 9.13 8.80
C ASP A 220 13.86 9.28 7.53
N PRO A 221 12.57 9.65 7.66
CA PRO A 221 11.69 9.81 6.51
C PRO A 221 12.10 10.94 5.57
N GLN A 222 12.98 11.86 6.00
CA GLN A 222 13.51 12.95 5.17
C GLN A 222 14.71 12.53 4.32
N GLU A 223 15.37 11.41 4.64
CA GLU A 223 16.51 10.91 3.89
C GLU A 223 16.11 10.47 2.48
N LEU A 224 16.95 10.81 1.50
CA LEU A 224 16.85 10.33 0.13
C LEU A 224 17.74 9.11 -0.05
N ILE A 225 17.16 7.98 -0.34
CA ILE A 225 17.87 6.73 -0.62
C ILE A 225 18.00 6.58 -2.14
N ARG A 226 19.22 6.62 -2.65
CA ARG A 226 19.54 6.40 -4.06
C ARG A 226 20.21 5.05 -4.22
N ILE A 227 19.69 4.24 -5.15
CA ILE A 227 20.15 2.88 -5.42
C ILE A 227 20.53 2.80 -6.89
N GLU A 228 21.80 2.51 -7.18
CA GLU A 228 22.29 2.30 -8.54
C GLU A 228 22.53 0.81 -8.78
N VAL A 229 22.02 0.33 -9.90
CA VAL A 229 22.24 -1.05 -10.35
C VAL A 229 23.64 -1.18 -10.91
N LEU A 230 24.46 -2.05 -10.30
CA LEU A 230 25.83 -2.28 -10.72
C LEU A 230 26.01 -3.66 -11.37
N GLY A 231 27.16 -3.84 -12.04
CA GLY A 231 27.56 -5.11 -12.65
C GLY A 231 27.01 -5.30 -14.06
N HIS A 232 26.38 -6.44 -14.34
CA HIS A 232 25.93 -6.80 -15.70
C HIS A 232 24.53 -7.40 -15.74
N ARG A 233 23.85 -7.50 -14.59
CA ARG A 233 22.51 -8.11 -14.48
C ARG A 233 21.43 -7.06 -14.30
N ALA A 234 20.28 -7.32 -14.89
CA ALA A 234 19.08 -6.52 -14.70
C ALA A 234 18.43 -6.83 -13.34
N VAL A 235 17.63 -5.89 -12.85
CA VAL A 235 16.80 -6.03 -11.67
C VAL A 235 15.35 -5.69 -12.02
N ASN A 236 14.43 -6.35 -11.33
CA ASN A 236 13.03 -5.98 -11.34
C ASN A 236 12.78 -4.99 -10.20
N VAL A 237 11.98 -3.97 -10.47
CA VAL A 237 11.47 -3.04 -9.47
C VAL A 237 9.98 -3.26 -9.37
N ALA A 238 9.51 -3.57 -8.16
CA ALA A 238 8.08 -3.75 -7.87
C ALA A 238 7.65 -2.80 -6.74
N THR A 239 6.43 -2.27 -6.81
CA THR A 239 5.79 -1.48 -5.75
C THR A 239 4.55 -2.20 -5.28
N ASP A 240 4.41 -2.43 -3.97
CA ASP A 240 3.28 -3.11 -3.34
C ASP A 240 2.90 -4.44 -4.03
N GLY A 241 3.92 -5.18 -4.51
CA GLY A 241 3.77 -6.47 -5.19
C GLY A 241 3.52 -6.40 -6.70
N GLU A 242 3.38 -5.21 -7.30
CA GLU A 242 3.23 -5.04 -8.74
C GLU A 242 4.57 -4.68 -9.41
N LEU A 243 4.96 -5.45 -10.45
CA LEU A 243 6.14 -5.15 -11.25
C LEU A 243 5.92 -3.85 -12.03
N VAL A 244 6.72 -2.83 -11.74
CA VAL A 244 6.60 -1.52 -12.40
C VAL A 244 7.67 -1.31 -13.46
N HIS A 245 8.87 -1.87 -13.29
CA HIS A 245 9.93 -1.75 -14.30
C HIS A 245 11.01 -2.81 -14.15
N THR A 246 11.80 -3.02 -15.23
CA THR A 246 13.05 -3.78 -15.20
C THR A 246 14.20 -2.85 -15.54
N LEU A 247 15.11 -2.65 -14.60
CA LEU A 247 16.26 -1.77 -14.72
C LEU A 247 17.54 -2.55 -15.08
N ARG A 248 18.49 -1.85 -15.70
CA ARG A 248 19.77 -2.38 -16.15
C ARG A 248 20.93 -1.72 -15.39
N PRO A 249 22.15 -2.27 -15.45
CA PRO A 249 23.32 -1.63 -14.87
C PRO A 249 23.48 -0.17 -15.32
N GLY A 250 23.71 0.71 -14.36
CA GLY A 250 23.77 2.17 -14.53
C GLY A 250 22.44 2.89 -14.35
N ASP A 251 21.31 2.16 -14.31
CA ASP A 251 20.01 2.75 -14.00
C ASP A 251 19.86 2.94 -12.48
N ILE A 252 18.97 3.85 -12.08
CA ILE A 252 18.87 4.34 -10.71
C ILE A 252 17.42 4.27 -10.22
N VAL A 253 17.25 3.91 -8.95
CA VAL A 253 16.02 4.08 -8.17
C VAL A 253 16.31 5.08 -7.05
N GLU A 254 15.45 6.08 -6.89
CA GLU A 254 15.45 6.97 -5.73
C GLU A 254 14.16 6.78 -4.95
N VAL A 255 14.30 6.68 -3.63
CA VAL A 255 13.19 6.45 -2.71
C VAL A 255 13.26 7.45 -1.56
N ARG A 256 12.12 8.04 -1.24
CA ARG A 256 11.94 8.92 -0.08
C ARG A 256 10.50 8.80 0.45
N ALA A 257 10.22 9.36 1.62
CA ALA A 257 8.84 9.52 2.05
C ALA A 257 8.12 10.50 1.13
N ALA A 258 6.92 10.12 0.68
CA ALA A 258 6.05 10.99 -0.09
C ALA A 258 5.47 12.11 0.80
N GLN A 259 5.08 13.21 0.16
CA GLN A 259 4.30 14.27 0.83
C GLN A 259 2.85 13.84 1.04
N GLU A 260 2.35 13.05 0.11
CA GLU A 260 1.01 12.48 0.12
C GLU A 260 0.89 11.37 1.17
N VAL A 261 -0.34 11.11 1.58
CA VAL A 261 -0.69 10.06 2.53
C VAL A 261 -1.85 9.22 2.00
N ALA A 262 -1.93 7.97 2.43
CA ALA A 262 -3.14 7.18 2.28
C ALA A 262 -4.00 7.37 3.53
N ARG A 263 -5.21 7.91 3.36
CA ARG A 263 -6.12 8.26 4.46
C ARG A 263 -7.15 7.17 4.68
N PHE A 264 -7.06 6.46 5.80
CA PHE A 264 -8.03 5.44 6.18
C PHE A 264 -9.04 5.97 7.19
N VAL A 265 -10.30 5.57 7.05
CA VAL A 265 -11.34 5.84 8.05
C VAL A 265 -11.32 4.73 9.09
N ARG A 266 -11.35 5.10 10.38
CA ARG A 266 -11.36 4.19 11.51
C ARG A 266 -12.55 4.52 12.42
N PHE A 267 -13.41 3.54 12.64
CA PHE A 267 -14.62 3.69 13.45
C PHE A 267 -14.43 3.25 14.91
N LYS A 268 -13.48 2.37 15.15
CA LYS A 268 -13.12 1.85 16.48
C LYS A 268 -11.62 2.04 16.70
N GLU A 269 -11.21 2.20 17.94
CA GLU A 269 -9.78 2.24 18.28
C GLU A 269 -9.18 0.86 18.04
N GLN A 270 -8.52 0.70 16.89
CA GLN A 270 -7.81 -0.54 16.58
C GLN A 270 -6.37 -0.47 17.07
N ARG A 271 -6.03 -1.33 18.01
CA ARG A 271 -4.66 -1.42 18.52
C ARG A 271 -3.84 -2.37 17.68
N PHE A 272 -2.87 -1.85 16.95
CA PHE A 272 -1.98 -2.59 16.06
C PHE A 272 -1.41 -3.89 16.68
N HIS A 273 -0.98 -3.83 17.95
CA HIS A 273 -0.47 -5.00 18.64
C HIS A 273 -1.51 -6.09 18.91
N GLN A 274 -2.81 -5.75 18.98
CA GLN A 274 -3.88 -6.74 19.09
C GLN A 274 -4.09 -7.46 17.75
N THR A 275 -4.01 -6.74 16.64
CA THR A 275 -4.02 -7.35 15.29
C THR A 275 -2.83 -8.29 15.11
N LEU A 276 -1.62 -7.87 15.50
CA LEU A 276 -0.45 -8.74 15.51
C LEU A 276 -0.68 -9.99 16.35
N LYS A 277 -1.18 -9.81 17.58
CA LYS A 277 -1.47 -10.93 18.51
C LYS A 277 -2.41 -11.96 17.87
N SER A 278 -3.50 -11.49 17.28
CA SER A 278 -4.47 -12.35 16.59
C SER A 278 -3.84 -13.10 15.41
N LYS A 279 -3.09 -12.38 14.55
CA LYS A 279 -2.49 -12.97 13.35
C LYS A 279 -1.40 -14.01 13.64
N PHE A 280 -0.64 -13.81 14.72
CA PHE A 280 0.43 -14.73 15.12
C PHE A 280 0.00 -15.77 16.16
N GLY A 281 -1.29 -15.81 16.53
CA GLY A 281 -1.79 -16.76 17.52
C GLY A 281 -1.12 -16.62 18.89
N LEU A 282 -0.71 -15.40 19.27
CA LEU A 282 -0.09 -15.16 20.56
C LEU A 282 -1.15 -15.23 21.66
N SER A 283 -1.08 -16.27 22.51
CA SER A 283 -2.02 -16.45 23.63
C SER A 283 -1.78 -15.46 24.78
N ASP A 284 -2.84 -15.12 25.51
CA ASP A 284 -2.71 -14.53 26.85
C ASP A 284 -2.11 -15.57 27.79
N ARG A 285 -1.23 -15.11 28.70
CA ARG A 285 -0.74 -15.94 29.81
C ARG A 285 -1.81 -16.03 30.88
#